data_8458a78ebc6e52f3986e8eaff5a23017
#
_entry.id   8458a78ebc6e52f3986e8eaff5a23017
#
_cell.length_a   1.000
_cell.length_b   1.000
_cell.length_c   1.000
_cell.angle_alpha   90.00
_cell.angle_beta   90.00
_cell.angle_gamma   90.00
#
_symmetry.space_group_name_H-M   'P 1'
#
loop_
_entity.id
_entity.type
_entity.pdbx_description
1 polymer ?
#
loop_
_entity_poly.entity_id
_entity_poly.type
_entity_poly.pdbx_seq_one_letter_code
_entity_poly.pdbx_strand_id
1 'polypeptide(L)'
;MSLQDVDEMPAVIREVARVLESGGRLCLAIIHPLNSAGRFEQSAPDARFIINGDYLGAFHYADTVERDGLMMTFHSQHRPVEAYFIALENAGLLVEALREPSVPEHAIVSEAGRRWQRLPLFLHLRVLRP
;
A
#
# COMPACT_ATOMS: atom_id res chain seq x y z
N MET A 1 -3.64 9.15 -5.78
CA MET A 1 -2.74 9.51 -4.68
C MET A 1 -2.84 8.45 -3.60
N SER A 2 -1.75 8.01 -3.13
CA SER A 2 -1.67 6.97 -2.13
C SER A 2 -1.38 7.58 -0.76
N LEU A 3 -2.03 7.09 0.30
CA LEU A 3 -1.77 7.56 1.67
C LEU A 3 -0.32 7.33 2.11
N GLN A 4 0.40 6.46 1.44
CA GLN A 4 1.82 6.22 1.70
C GLN A 4 2.73 7.37 1.29
N ASP A 5 2.25 8.28 0.40
CA ASP A 5 3.05 9.37 -0.15
C ASP A 5 2.91 10.68 0.66
N VAL A 6 2.15 10.63 1.75
CA VAL A 6 1.96 11.79 2.63
C VAL A 6 2.60 11.56 3.99
N ASP A 7 3.31 12.57 4.50
CA ASP A 7 3.99 12.49 5.80
C ASP A 7 2.98 12.43 6.94
N GLU A 8 1.97 13.29 6.90
CA GLU A 8 0.96 13.43 7.95
C GLU A 8 -0.31 12.58 7.66
N MET A 9 -0.13 11.29 7.35
CA MET A 9 -1.22 10.38 7.02
C MET A 9 -2.39 10.40 8.04
N PRO A 10 -2.16 10.44 9.37
CA PRO A 10 -3.26 10.52 10.32
C PRO A 10 -4.08 11.81 10.19
N ALA A 11 -3.44 12.94 9.85
CA ALA A 11 -4.13 14.19 9.63
C ALA A 11 -5.02 14.14 8.38
N VAL A 12 -4.51 13.55 7.29
CA VAL A 12 -5.29 13.33 6.07
C VAL A 12 -6.52 12.46 6.34
N ILE A 13 -6.35 11.37 7.09
CA ILE A 13 -7.47 10.46 7.43
C ILE A 13 -8.52 11.19 8.28
N ARG A 14 -8.11 12.02 9.24
CA ARG A 14 -9.07 12.85 10.02
C ARG A 14 -9.85 13.81 9.13
N GLU A 15 -9.19 14.46 8.16
CA GLU A 15 -9.87 15.35 7.22
C GLU A 15 -10.83 14.60 6.30
N VAL A 16 -10.47 13.41 5.84
CA VAL A 16 -11.37 12.54 5.09
C VAL A 16 -12.60 12.19 5.94
N ALA A 17 -12.40 11.79 7.20
CA ALA A 17 -13.51 11.51 8.11
C ALA A 17 -14.41 12.73 8.33
N ARG A 18 -13.84 13.95 8.38
CA ARG A 18 -14.59 15.19 8.55
C ARG A 18 -15.52 15.48 7.37
N VAL A 19 -15.05 15.24 6.14
CA VAL A 19 -15.81 15.56 4.92
C VAL A 19 -16.77 14.47 4.47
N LEU A 20 -16.59 13.25 4.91
CA LEU A 20 -17.54 12.17 4.64
C LEU A 20 -18.85 12.43 5.39
N GLU A 21 -19.98 12.14 4.75
CA GLU A 21 -21.28 12.11 5.41
C GLU A 21 -21.40 10.86 6.30
N SER A 22 -22.31 10.88 7.28
CA SER A 22 -22.69 9.66 8.03
C SER A 22 -23.21 8.60 7.07
N GLY A 23 -22.72 7.37 7.19
CA GLY A 23 -22.93 6.29 6.23
C GLY A 23 -22.06 6.36 4.97
N GLY A 24 -21.27 7.42 4.82
CA GLY A 24 -20.34 7.61 3.71
C GLY A 24 -19.18 6.61 3.75
N ARG A 25 -18.64 6.28 2.58
CA ARG A 25 -17.57 5.29 2.43
C ARG A 25 -16.35 5.88 1.75
N LEU A 26 -15.18 5.52 2.29
CA LEU A 26 -13.88 5.71 1.65
C LEU A 26 -13.40 4.37 1.10
N CYS A 27 -13.09 4.32 -0.18
CA CYS A 27 -12.33 3.22 -0.78
C CYS A 27 -10.91 3.69 -1.03
N LEU A 28 -9.93 2.95 -0.54
CA LEU A 28 -8.52 3.28 -0.73
C LEU A 28 -7.72 2.06 -1.17
N ALA A 29 -6.66 2.34 -1.91
CA ALA A 29 -5.64 1.39 -2.29
C ALA A 29 -4.27 1.98 -1.92
N ILE A 30 -3.45 1.19 -1.26
CA ILE A 30 -2.06 1.51 -0.96
C ILE A 30 -1.17 0.39 -1.47
N ILE A 31 0.11 0.68 -1.70
CA ILE A 31 1.09 -0.39 -1.86
C ILE A 31 1.08 -1.21 -0.57
N HIS A 32 1.03 -2.53 -0.70
CA HIS A 32 1.02 -3.38 0.48
C HIS A 32 2.31 -3.16 1.30
N PRO A 33 2.22 -2.96 2.62
CA PRO A 33 3.40 -2.69 3.46
C PRO A 33 4.50 -3.75 3.40
N LEU A 34 4.21 -4.99 3.04
CA LEU A 34 5.25 -5.98 2.75
C LEU A 34 6.18 -5.52 1.63
N ASN A 35 5.66 -4.90 0.57
CA ASN A 35 6.47 -4.48 -0.57
C ASN A 35 7.44 -3.36 -0.23
N SER A 36 7.05 -2.42 0.62
CA SER A 36 7.95 -1.36 1.06
C SER A 36 8.97 -1.84 2.10
N ALA A 37 8.69 -2.94 2.80
CA ALA A 37 9.58 -3.53 3.81
C ALA A 37 10.60 -4.51 3.23
N GLY A 38 10.45 -4.95 1.97
CA GLY A 38 11.28 -6.02 1.45
C GLY A 38 11.43 -6.02 -0.06
N ARG A 39 12.07 -7.07 -0.55
CA ARG A 39 12.26 -7.28 -1.98
C ARG A 39 12.43 -8.76 -2.30
N PHE A 40 12.16 -9.12 -3.54
CA PHE A 40 12.56 -10.43 -4.05
C PHE A 40 14.09 -10.48 -4.25
N GLU A 41 14.71 -11.61 -3.89
CA GLU A 41 16.15 -11.82 -4.07
C GLU A 41 16.57 -11.76 -5.55
N GLN A 42 15.67 -12.22 -6.44
CA GLN A 42 15.92 -12.32 -7.88
C GLN A 42 14.59 -12.26 -8.65
N SER A 43 14.68 -12.26 -9.98
CA SER A 43 13.52 -12.13 -10.86
C SER A 43 12.80 -13.46 -11.15
N ALA A 44 13.27 -14.59 -10.61
CA ALA A 44 12.65 -15.90 -10.84
C ALA A 44 11.23 -15.97 -10.22
N PRO A 45 10.30 -16.73 -10.81
CA PRO A 45 8.93 -16.89 -10.29
C PRO A 45 8.88 -17.44 -8.87
N ASP A 46 9.82 -18.30 -8.49
CA ASP A 46 9.96 -18.94 -7.17
C ASP A 46 10.90 -18.19 -6.22
N ALA A 47 11.42 -17.01 -6.62
CA ALA A 47 12.33 -16.22 -5.81
C ALA A 47 11.78 -15.98 -4.39
N ARG A 48 12.65 -16.04 -3.40
CA ARG A 48 12.30 -15.71 -2.02
C ARG A 48 12.09 -14.21 -1.88
N PHE A 49 11.12 -13.84 -1.05
CA PHE A 49 10.92 -12.45 -0.64
C PHE A 49 11.60 -12.24 0.72
N ILE A 50 12.45 -11.23 0.80
CA ILE A 50 13.24 -10.93 1.99
C ILE A 50 12.76 -9.60 2.57
N ILE A 51 12.36 -9.61 3.83
CA ILE A 51 12.13 -8.39 4.61
C ILE A 51 13.49 -7.80 4.97
N ASN A 52 13.71 -6.55 4.57
CA ASN A 52 14.95 -5.83 4.85
C ASN A 52 14.71 -4.87 6.03
N GLY A 53 15.36 -5.12 7.15
CA GLY A 53 15.28 -4.24 8.30
C GLY A 53 14.03 -4.45 9.15
N ASP A 54 13.46 -3.36 9.65
CA ASP A 54 12.37 -3.36 10.60
C ASP A 54 11.02 -3.10 9.91
N TYR A 55 10.19 -4.12 9.80
CA TYR A 55 8.81 -3.99 9.30
C TYR A 55 7.93 -3.09 10.17
N LEU A 56 8.15 -3.10 11.48
CA LEU A 56 7.32 -2.34 12.43
C LEU A 56 7.71 -0.86 12.52
N GLY A 57 8.93 -0.52 12.10
CA GLY A 57 9.43 0.85 12.06
C GLY A 57 8.93 1.61 10.83
N ALA A 58 8.65 2.91 10.97
CA ALA A 58 8.35 3.77 9.83
C ALA A 58 9.65 4.37 9.25
N PHE A 59 9.76 4.41 7.92
CA PHE A 59 10.90 5.03 7.23
C PHE A 59 10.50 5.58 5.86
N HIS A 60 11.24 6.59 5.40
CA HIS A 60 11.07 7.14 4.05
C HIS A 60 11.87 6.34 3.04
N TYR A 61 11.34 6.20 1.83
CA TYR A 61 12.03 5.61 0.69
C TYR A 61 11.67 6.34 -0.60
N ALA A 62 12.51 6.16 -1.62
CA ALA A 62 12.27 6.74 -2.94
C ALA A 62 12.49 5.67 -4.01
N ASP A 63 11.53 5.57 -4.92
CA ASP A 63 11.60 4.71 -6.10
C ASP A 63 11.67 5.56 -7.36
N THR A 64 12.68 5.33 -8.19
CA THR A 64 12.81 5.98 -9.49
C THR A 64 12.45 4.99 -10.58
N VAL A 65 11.48 5.35 -11.39
CA VAL A 65 11.03 4.56 -12.54
C VAL A 65 11.18 5.37 -13.81
N GLU A 66 11.57 4.69 -14.87
CA GLU A 66 11.54 5.24 -16.23
C GLU A 66 10.35 4.66 -16.97
N ARG A 67 9.54 5.55 -17.55
CA ARG A 67 8.43 5.15 -18.40
C ARG A 67 8.31 6.11 -19.57
N ASP A 68 8.29 5.57 -20.78
CA ASP A 68 8.16 6.33 -22.03
C ASP A 68 9.21 7.46 -22.15
N GLY A 69 10.45 7.20 -21.70
CA GLY A 69 11.55 8.18 -21.72
C GLY A 69 11.49 9.23 -20.60
N LEU A 70 10.51 9.13 -19.69
CA LEU A 70 10.39 10.02 -18.54
C LEU A 70 10.88 9.33 -17.27
N MET A 71 11.80 9.99 -16.57
CA MET A 71 12.24 9.57 -15.25
C MET A 71 11.32 10.20 -14.19
N MET A 72 10.73 9.36 -13.33
CA MET A 72 9.89 9.80 -12.23
C MET A 72 10.41 9.22 -10.92
N THR A 73 10.58 10.07 -9.91
CA THR A 73 10.93 9.63 -8.57
C THR A 73 9.71 9.80 -7.66
N PHE A 74 9.26 8.71 -7.09
CA PHE A 74 8.19 8.69 -6.08
C PHE A 74 8.83 8.66 -4.70
N HIS A 75 8.45 9.60 -3.86
CA HIS A 75 8.81 9.63 -2.45
C HIS A 75 7.66 9.09 -1.63
N SER A 76 7.93 8.04 -0.88
CA SER A 76 6.90 7.34 -0.10
C SER A 76 7.41 7.04 1.30
N GLN A 77 6.51 6.69 2.19
CA GLN A 77 6.84 6.28 3.54
C GLN A 77 6.34 4.87 3.80
N HIS A 78 7.24 4.00 4.24
CA HIS A 78 6.85 2.72 4.82
C HIS A 78 6.16 2.95 6.15
N ARG A 79 5.03 2.27 6.35
CA ARG A 79 4.35 2.13 7.62
C ARG A 79 3.80 0.71 7.71
N PRO A 80 3.84 0.04 8.87
CA PRO A 80 3.21 -1.27 9.03
C PRO A 80 1.69 -1.13 8.85
N VAL A 81 1.02 -2.24 8.53
CA VAL A 81 -0.45 -2.27 8.35
C VAL A 81 -1.16 -1.65 9.56
N GLU A 82 -0.71 -1.96 10.76
CA GLU A 82 -1.27 -1.46 12.02
C GLU A 82 -1.37 0.08 12.05
N ALA A 83 -0.38 0.79 11.53
CA ALA A 83 -0.38 2.25 11.54
C ALA A 83 -1.56 2.85 10.77
N TYR A 84 -1.96 2.24 9.66
CA TYR A 84 -3.15 2.65 8.91
C TYR A 84 -4.42 2.41 9.70
N PHE A 85 -4.53 1.24 10.34
CA PHE A 85 -5.72 0.88 11.12
C PHE A 85 -5.87 1.75 12.36
N ILE A 86 -4.79 2.05 13.09
CA ILE A 86 -4.81 3.00 14.22
C ILE A 86 -5.27 4.39 13.76
N ALA A 87 -4.80 4.86 12.61
CA ALA A 87 -5.21 6.16 12.11
C ALA A 87 -6.69 6.21 11.72
N LEU A 88 -7.23 5.14 11.12
CA LEU A 88 -8.65 5.00 10.80
C LEU A 88 -9.50 4.94 12.07
N GLU A 89 -9.12 4.12 13.04
CA GLU A 89 -9.78 3.98 14.35
C GLU A 89 -9.85 5.32 15.09
N ASN A 90 -8.70 6.02 15.18
CA ASN A 90 -8.61 7.33 15.84
C ASN A 90 -9.45 8.41 15.14
N ALA A 91 -9.76 8.24 13.87
CA ALA A 91 -10.66 9.11 13.11
C ALA A 91 -12.14 8.70 13.22
N GLY A 92 -12.46 7.66 14.00
CA GLY A 92 -13.82 7.13 14.16
C GLY A 92 -14.36 6.40 12.93
N LEU A 93 -13.47 5.90 12.07
CA LEU A 93 -13.83 5.18 10.87
C LEU A 93 -13.79 3.66 11.12
N LEU A 94 -14.70 2.93 10.50
CA LEU A 94 -14.81 1.48 10.61
C LEU A 94 -14.37 0.81 9.30
N VAL A 95 -13.49 -0.17 9.39
CA VAL A 95 -13.10 -0.97 8.22
C VAL A 95 -14.16 -2.02 7.93
N GLU A 96 -14.89 -1.85 6.81
CA GLU A 96 -15.91 -2.82 6.36
C GLU A 96 -15.31 -3.98 5.58
N ALA A 97 -14.25 -3.74 4.83
CA ALA A 97 -13.61 -4.76 4.00
C ALA A 97 -12.12 -4.48 3.81
N LEU A 98 -11.34 -5.55 3.84
CA LEU A 98 -9.95 -5.60 3.43
C LEU A 98 -9.82 -6.61 2.29
N ARG A 99 -9.01 -6.28 1.29
CA ARG A 99 -8.66 -7.19 0.17
C ARG A 99 -7.19 -7.06 -0.16
N GLU A 100 -6.60 -8.21 -0.45
CA GLU A 100 -5.23 -8.35 -0.96
C GLU A 100 -5.33 -8.96 -2.36
N PRO A 101 -5.53 -8.12 -3.40
CA PRO A 101 -5.72 -8.63 -4.75
C PRO A 101 -4.46 -9.31 -5.28
N SER A 102 -4.61 -10.49 -5.86
CA SER A 102 -3.55 -11.15 -6.61
C SER A 102 -3.45 -10.56 -8.02
N VAL A 103 -2.24 -10.61 -8.59
CA VAL A 103 -2.06 -10.27 -10.01
C VAL A 103 -2.69 -11.36 -10.86
N PRO A 104 -3.71 -11.05 -11.67
CA PRO A 104 -4.36 -12.06 -12.52
C PRO A 104 -3.43 -12.50 -13.67
N GLU A 105 -3.59 -13.72 -14.14
CA GLU A 105 -2.73 -14.32 -15.17
C GLU A 105 -2.62 -13.45 -16.43
N HIS A 106 -3.72 -12.89 -16.90
CA HIS A 106 -3.74 -12.04 -18.10
C HIS A 106 -3.00 -10.70 -17.95
N ALA A 107 -2.69 -10.27 -16.72
CA ALA A 107 -1.93 -9.06 -16.45
C ALA A 107 -0.43 -9.31 -16.27
N ILE A 108 0.01 -10.56 -16.37
CA ILE A 108 1.40 -10.92 -16.27
C ILE A 108 2.06 -10.74 -17.64
N VAL A 109 2.95 -9.77 -17.73
CA VAL A 109 3.65 -9.43 -18.98
C VAL A 109 5.02 -10.12 -19.13
N SER A 110 5.50 -10.80 -18.09
CA SER A 110 6.79 -11.50 -18.07
C SER A 110 6.82 -12.62 -17.04
N GLU A 111 7.68 -13.61 -17.22
CA GLU A 111 7.92 -14.67 -16.22
C GLU A 111 8.33 -14.07 -14.86
N ALA A 112 9.15 -13.02 -14.87
CA ALA A 112 9.51 -12.31 -13.65
C ALA A 112 8.31 -11.72 -12.89
N GLY A 113 7.24 -11.39 -13.59
CA GLY A 113 5.98 -10.90 -13.00
C GLY A 113 5.25 -11.94 -12.17
N ARG A 114 5.45 -13.25 -12.47
CA ARG A 114 4.75 -14.35 -11.77
C ARG A 114 5.03 -14.41 -10.28
N ARG A 115 6.20 -13.95 -9.82
CA ARG A 115 6.52 -13.87 -8.39
C ARG A 115 5.50 -13.06 -7.59
N TRP A 116 4.84 -12.06 -8.23
CA TRP A 116 3.82 -11.23 -7.61
C TRP A 116 2.43 -11.89 -7.49
N GLN A 117 2.27 -13.10 -8.03
CA GLN A 117 1.07 -13.90 -7.74
C GLN A 117 1.10 -14.54 -6.34
N ARG A 118 2.26 -14.52 -5.68
CA ARG A 118 2.50 -15.13 -4.36
C ARG A 118 2.43 -14.13 -3.21
N LEU A 119 2.51 -12.84 -3.52
CA LEU A 119 2.46 -11.75 -2.56
C LEU A 119 1.57 -10.63 -3.07
N PRO A 120 0.79 -9.99 -2.21
CA PRO A 120 -0.06 -8.88 -2.62
C PRO A 120 0.77 -7.65 -2.96
N LEU A 121 0.54 -7.05 -4.14
CA LEU A 121 1.11 -5.76 -4.51
C LEU A 121 0.42 -4.61 -3.77
N PHE A 122 -0.89 -4.74 -3.57
CA PHE A 122 -1.74 -3.70 -3.01
C PHE A 122 -2.55 -4.23 -1.83
N LEU A 123 -2.87 -3.31 -0.93
CA LEU A 123 -3.88 -3.47 0.10
C LEU A 123 -5.05 -2.55 -0.25
N HIS A 124 -6.24 -3.13 -0.40
CA HIS A 124 -7.47 -2.39 -0.63
C HIS A 124 -8.32 -2.40 0.63
N LEU A 125 -8.80 -1.24 1.02
CA LEU A 125 -9.70 -1.07 2.14
C LEU A 125 -10.99 -0.37 1.71
N ARG A 126 -12.12 -0.81 2.24
CA ARG A 126 -13.36 -0.05 2.26
C ARG A 126 -13.68 0.30 3.70
N VAL A 127 -13.88 1.57 3.93
CA VAL A 127 -14.01 2.16 5.26
C VAL A 127 -15.31 2.94 5.32
N LEU A 128 -16.05 2.82 6.42
CA LEU A 128 -17.33 3.47 6.69
C LEU A 128 -17.15 4.57 7.73
N ARG A 129 -17.76 5.73 7.49
CA ARG A 129 -18.08 6.67 8.55
C ARG A 129 -19.45 6.31 9.14
N PRO A 130 -19.53 5.84 10.39
CA PRO A 130 -20.81 5.50 11.02
C PRO A 130 -21.71 6.71 11.22
#